data_507341262d3804c083faecba4812f6a4
#
_entry.id   507341262d3804c083faecba4812f6a4
#
_cell.length_a   1.000
_cell.length_b   1.000
_cell.length_c   1.000
_cell.angle_alpha   90.00
_cell.angle_beta   90.00
_cell.angle_gamma   90.00
#
_symmetry.space_group_name_H-M   'P 1'
#
loop_
_entity.id
_entity.type
_entity.pdbx_description
1 polymer ?
#
loop_
_entity_poly.entity_id
_entity_poly.type
_entity_poly.pdbx_seq_one_letter_code
_entity_poly.pdbx_strand_id
1 'polypeptide(L)'
;MKKTLKNLFIFILLLVTLISFTGCKKNEKVIRVCASELPHADILNNVVKEKLKEEGYTLEVTVLDWTMQNDAVANKDYDANYFQHTQYLSQYNGKTKLMATCKVHYEPLSIYYGKSNKPLSEGKTFAICSDESNAIRALNLLYTKGVINELPVDSNNHLTFSGSTWTSSNNITITLIEESLLSVSLLDYDFACLPCNTAYTGNISDTRLVASEDDPDLVAKNANVLAVRENDYKNDKTYKEKIDLLTDILLSDAVSNYVKQKYGKILTCDTTSQIDLR
;
A
#
# COMPACT_ATOMS: atom_id res chain seq x y z
N MET A 1 -40.68 16.12 54.96
CA MET A 1 -39.31 15.56 54.72
C MET A 1 -39.24 14.44 53.69
N LYS A 2 -40.07 13.36 53.72
CA LYS A 2 -39.96 12.25 52.72
C LYS A 2 -40.29 12.66 51.30
N LYS A 3 -41.22 13.61 51.04
CA LYS A 3 -41.57 14.07 49.67
C LYS A 3 -40.46 14.95 49.01
N THR A 4 -39.84 15.81 49.85
CA THR A 4 -38.72 16.67 49.36
C THR A 4 -37.48 15.87 49.02
N LEU A 5 -37.16 14.82 49.78
CA LEU A 5 -36.04 13.94 49.52
C LEU A 5 -36.24 13.14 48.23
N LYS A 6 -37.47 12.67 47.95
CA LYS A 6 -37.82 11.95 46.72
C LYS A 6 -37.72 12.82 45.47
N ASN A 7 -38.15 14.08 45.57
CA ASN A 7 -38.03 15.04 44.44
C ASN A 7 -36.57 15.44 44.19
N LEU A 8 -35.76 15.56 45.26
CA LEU A 8 -34.32 15.82 45.10
C LEU A 8 -33.58 14.65 44.44
N PHE A 9 -33.97 13.40 44.79
CA PHE A 9 -33.38 12.20 44.19
C PHE A 9 -33.73 12.05 42.69
N ILE A 10 -34.98 12.38 42.31
CA ILE A 10 -35.43 12.38 40.90
C ILE A 10 -34.72 13.48 40.12
N PHE A 11 -34.47 14.65 40.70
CA PHE A 11 -33.75 15.75 40.04
C PHE A 11 -32.27 15.42 39.82
N ILE A 12 -31.63 14.75 40.79
CA ILE A 12 -30.24 14.28 40.67
C ILE A 12 -30.16 13.16 39.62
N LEU A 13 -31.14 12.24 39.52
CA LEU A 13 -31.17 11.19 38.52
C LEU A 13 -31.34 11.75 37.10
N LEU A 14 -32.18 12.80 36.93
CA LEU A 14 -32.34 13.52 35.67
C LEU A 14 -31.06 14.30 35.25
N LEU A 15 -30.34 14.88 36.24
CA LEU A 15 -29.07 15.57 35.98
C LEU A 15 -27.96 14.58 35.53
N VAL A 16 -27.93 13.39 36.11
CA VAL A 16 -26.96 12.35 35.76
C VAL A 16 -27.23 11.77 34.36
N THR A 17 -28.51 11.67 33.94
CA THR A 17 -28.85 11.21 32.57
C THR A 17 -28.55 12.26 31.52
N LEU A 18 -28.53 13.55 31.84
CA LEU A 18 -28.12 14.62 30.91
C LEU A 18 -26.61 14.68 30.67
N ILE A 19 -25.81 14.20 31.63
CA ILE A 19 -24.32 14.15 31.48
C ILE A 19 -23.87 12.94 30.66
N SER A 20 -24.72 11.89 30.53
CA SER A 20 -24.39 10.67 29.81
C SER A 20 -24.54 10.79 28.28
N PHE A 21 -24.99 11.94 27.76
CA PHE A 21 -25.09 12.21 26.30
C PHE A 21 -23.99 13.12 25.75
N THR A 22 -22.94 13.37 26.51
CA THR A 22 -21.69 13.78 25.85
C THR A 22 -21.06 12.52 25.21
N GLY A 23 -21.72 12.02 24.17
CA GLY A 23 -21.12 11.07 23.27
C GLY A 23 -19.74 11.61 22.90
N CYS A 24 -18.69 10.79 22.99
CA CYS A 24 -17.39 11.11 22.47
C CYS A 24 -17.58 11.75 21.09
N LYS A 25 -17.48 13.07 20.98
CA LYS A 25 -17.36 13.73 19.69
C LYS A 25 -16.10 13.11 19.09
N LYS A 26 -16.31 12.22 18.13
CA LYS A 26 -15.23 11.74 17.28
C LYS A 26 -14.49 13.00 16.88
N ASN A 27 -13.20 13.09 17.16
CA ASN A 27 -12.44 14.29 16.89
C ASN A 27 -12.42 14.47 15.37
N GLU A 28 -13.33 15.26 14.82
CA GLU A 28 -13.61 15.41 13.39
C GLU A 28 -12.36 15.85 12.61
N LYS A 29 -11.40 16.45 13.33
CA LYS A 29 -10.14 16.93 12.78
C LYS A 29 -8.96 15.96 12.95
N VAL A 30 -9.21 14.68 13.27
CA VAL A 30 -8.19 13.64 13.27
C VAL A 30 -8.37 12.76 12.05
N ILE A 31 -7.27 12.51 11.34
CA ILE A 31 -7.17 11.57 10.22
C ILE A 31 -6.23 10.43 10.65
N ARG A 32 -6.73 9.20 10.64
CA ARG A 32 -5.95 8.00 10.97
C ARG A 32 -5.63 7.25 9.70
N VAL A 33 -4.33 7.06 9.44
CA VAL A 33 -3.84 6.34 8.26
C VAL A 33 -2.94 5.20 8.70
N CYS A 34 -3.23 3.98 8.23
CA CYS A 34 -2.27 2.89 8.30
C CYS A 34 -1.46 2.82 7.01
N ALA A 35 -0.18 2.47 7.13
CA ALA A 35 0.76 2.51 6.03
C ALA A 35 1.86 1.45 6.21
N SER A 36 2.54 1.09 5.14
CA SER A 36 3.84 0.39 5.22
C SER A 36 4.92 1.38 5.64
N GLU A 37 6.02 0.88 6.22
CA GLU A 37 7.05 1.73 6.82
C GLU A 37 7.69 2.68 5.80
N LEU A 38 8.20 2.14 4.71
CA LEU A 38 8.88 2.90 3.64
C LEU A 38 8.28 2.55 2.27
N PRO A 39 8.10 3.54 1.41
CA PRO A 39 8.24 4.98 1.61
C PRO A 39 7.01 5.64 2.25
N HIS A 40 5.91 4.90 2.45
CA HIS A 40 4.55 5.39 2.69
C HIS A 40 4.42 6.15 4.02
N ALA A 41 4.72 5.50 5.16
CA ALA A 41 4.67 6.18 6.47
C ALA A 41 5.71 7.29 6.57
N ASP A 42 6.84 7.16 5.88
CA ASP A 42 7.86 8.18 5.82
C ASP A 42 7.37 9.45 5.12
N ILE A 43 6.69 9.32 3.98
CA ILE A 43 6.05 10.43 3.25
C ILE A 43 4.99 11.10 4.14
N LEU A 44 4.12 10.30 4.76
CA LEU A 44 3.06 10.78 5.64
C LEU A 44 3.61 11.58 6.83
N ASN A 45 4.65 11.07 7.50
CA ASN A 45 5.20 11.68 8.70
C ASN A 45 6.07 12.91 8.41
N ASN A 46 6.82 12.93 7.30
CA ASN A 46 7.78 13.99 7.02
C ASN A 46 7.26 15.12 6.13
N VAL A 47 6.13 14.89 5.42
CA VAL A 47 5.54 15.92 4.54
C VAL A 47 4.07 16.16 4.88
N VAL A 48 3.25 15.12 4.82
CA VAL A 48 1.79 15.26 4.88
C VAL A 48 1.33 15.73 6.26
N LYS A 49 1.95 15.24 7.32
CA LYS A 49 1.60 15.58 8.71
C LYS A 49 1.69 17.08 9.01
N GLU A 50 2.75 17.73 8.57
CA GLU A 50 2.90 19.17 8.78
C GLU A 50 1.90 19.97 7.95
N LYS A 51 1.68 19.58 6.69
CA LYS A 51 0.69 20.21 5.82
C LYS A 51 -0.75 20.09 6.37
N LEU A 52 -1.14 18.93 6.87
CA LEU A 52 -2.43 18.76 7.53
C LEU A 52 -2.56 19.59 8.80
N LYS A 53 -1.48 19.76 9.56
CA LYS A 53 -1.45 20.60 10.76
C LYS A 53 -1.64 22.08 10.41
N GLU A 54 -1.06 22.58 9.30
CA GLU A 54 -1.31 23.93 8.78
C GLU A 54 -2.81 24.18 8.52
N GLU A 55 -3.55 23.14 8.11
CA GLU A 55 -5.00 23.14 7.86
C GLU A 55 -5.84 22.83 9.12
N GLY A 56 -5.17 22.70 10.27
CA GLY A 56 -5.81 22.45 11.57
C GLY A 56 -6.27 21.00 11.78
N TYR A 57 -5.71 20.04 11.03
CA TYR A 57 -5.92 18.61 11.19
C TYR A 57 -4.75 17.93 11.90
N THR A 58 -5.04 16.84 12.59
CA THR A 58 -4.01 15.96 13.19
C THR A 58 -3.94 14.69 12.37
N LEU A 59 -2.76 14.33 11.88
CA LEU A 59 -2.50 13.05 11.22
C LEU A 59 -1.90 12.06 12.22
N GLU A 60 -2.59 10.93 12.42
CA GLU A 60 -2.10 9.77 13.15
C GLU A 60 -1.72 8.69 12.14
N VAL A 61 -0.42 8.34 12.10
CA VAL A 61 0.12 7.31 11.19
C VAL A 61 0.51 6.09 12.01
N THR A 62 0.03 4.92 11.59
CA THR A 62 0.39 3.64 12.20
C THR A 62 0.99 2.73 11.13
N VAL A 63 2.19 2.23 11.39
CA VAL A 63 2.78 1.19 10.54
C VAL A 63 2.12 -0.15 10.87
N LEU A 64 1.53 -0.78 9.86
CA LEU A 64 0.91 -2.10 9.96
C LEU A 64 1.48 -3.03 8.89
N ASP A 65 1.41 -4.33 9.17
CA ASP A 65 1.61 -5.34 8.12
C ASP A 65 0.62 -5.12 6.97
N TRP A 66 1.11 -5.23 5.74
CA TRP A 66 0.33 -4.92 4.53
C TRP A 66 -0.91 -5.82 4.38
N THR A 67 -0.85 -7.07 4.85
CA THR A 67 -1.99 -8.02 4.81
C THR A 67 -3.18 -7.58 5.67
N MET A 68 -2.95 -6.74 6.69
CA MET A 68 -3.98 -6.30 7.63
C MET A 68 -4.63 -4.97 7.25
N GLN A 69 -3.99 -4.16 6.41
CA GLN A 69 -4.35 -2.75 6.25
C GLN A 69 -5.72 -2.54 5.61
N ASN A 70 -6.10 -3.34 4.61
CA ASN A 70 -7.41 -3.23 3.96
C ASN A 70 -8.56 -3.55 4.93
N ASP A 71 -8.41 -4.60 5.74
CA ASP A 71 -9.40 -4.96 6.76
C ASP A 71 -9.49 -3.91 7.87
N ALA A 72 -8.37 -3.35 8.29
CA ALA A 72 -8.33 -2.29 9.31
C ALA A 72 -9.10 -1.02 8.84
N VAL A 73 -8.97 -0.64 7.57
CA VAL A 73 -9.77 0.44 6.98
C VAL A 73 -11.23 0.03 6.85
N ALA A 74 -11.52 -1.17 6.35
CA ALA A 74 -12.88 -1.69 6.18
C ALA A 74 -13.65 -1.74 7.52
N ASN A 75 -12.97 -2.08 8.62
CA ASN A 75 -13.51 -2.16 9.97
C ASN A 75 -13.60 -0.80 10.69
N LYS A 76 -13.17 0.31 10.07
CA LYS A 76 -13.17 1.68 10.62
C LYS A 76 -12.16 1.94 11.75
N ASP A 77 -11.14 1.10 11.89
CA ASP A 77 -10.02 1.34 12.80
C ASP A 77 -9.18 2.52 12.28
N TYR A 78 -9.07 2.64 10.96
CA TYR A 78 -8.40 3.74 10.25
C TYR A 78 -9.34 4.39 9.25
N ASP A 79 -9.03 5.63 8.87
CA ASP A 79 -9.76 6.36 7.84
C ASP A 79 -9.32 5.96 6.43
N ALA A 80 -8.03 5.74 6.25
CA ALA A 80 -7.42 5.36 4.98
C ALA A 80 -6.23 4.42 5.18
N ASN A 81 -5.81 3.75 4.12
CA ASN A 81 -4.48 3.16 4.05
C ASN A 81 -3.69 3.69 2.86
N TYR A 82 -2.35 3.63 3.00
CA TYR A 82 -1.42 4.00 1.95
C TYR A 82 -0.26 3.01 1.96
N PHE A 83 -0.31 2.00 1.08
CA PHE A 83 0.69 0.92 1.00
C PHE A 83 0.66 0.14 -0.32
N GLN A 84 -0.44 0.17 -1.06
CA GLN A 84 -0.76 -0.76 -2.12
C GLN A 84 -0.92 -0.08 -3.48
N HIS A 85 -0.65 -0.81 -4.54
CA HIS A 85 -0.97 -0.39 -5.90
C HIS A 85 -2.41 -0.79 -6.31
N THR A 86 -2.90 -0.18 -7.38
CA THR A 86 -4.29 -0.37 -7.85
C THR A 86 -4.66 -1.82 -8.12
N GLN A 87 -3.75 -2.63 -8.66
CA GLN A 87 -4.07 -4.03 -8.96
C GLN A 87 -4.26 -4.86 -7.68
N TYR A 88 -3.42 -4.63 -6.64
CA TYR A 88 -3.61 -5.28 -5.34
C TYR A 88 -4.94 -4.87 -4.70
N LEU A 89 -5.27 -3.56 -4.71
CA LEU A 89 -6.56 -3.09 -4.20
C LEU A 89 -7.74 -3.74 -4.93
N SER A 90 -7.65 -3.97 -6.24
CA SER A 90 -8.74 -4.58 -7.02
C SER A 90 -9.05 -6.03 -6.63
N GLN A 91 -8.11 -6.73 -6.01
CA GLN A 91 -8.28 -8.11 -5.52
C GLN A 91 -8.92 -8.16 -4.12
N TYR A 92 -9.05 -7.01 -3.44
CA TYR A 92 -9.69 -6.97 -2.13
C TYR A 92 -11.19 -7.27 -2.23
N ASN A 93 -11.61 -8.36 -1.59
CA ASN A 93 -12.98 -8.89 -1.64
C ASN A 93 -13.71 -8.84 -0.29
N GLY A 94 -13.27 -7.99 0.65
CA GLY A 94 -13.90 -7.79 1.95
C GLY A 94 -15.35 -7.27 1.84
N LYS A 95 -16.11 -7.35 2.93
CA LYS A 95 -17.53 -6.93 2.97
C LYS A 95 -17.70 -5.43 2.72
N THR A 96 -16.74 -4.62 3.16
CA THR A 96 -16.73 -3.17 2.93
C THR A 96 -15.90 -2.88 1.68
N LYS A 97 -16.53 -2.30 0.67
CA LYS A 97 -15.83 -1.91 -0.55
C LYS A 97 -14.88 -0.75 -0.30
N LEU A 98 -13.65 -0.90 -0.75
CA LEU A 98 -12.65 0.15 -0.75
C LEU A 98 -12.52 0.76 -2.15
N MET A 99 -12.11 2.02 -2.21
CA MET A 99 -11.79 2.73 -3.45
C MET A 99 -10.52 3.54 -3.28
N ALA A 100 -9.81 3.77 -4.36
CA ALA A 100 -8.70 4.71 -4.40
C ALA A 100 -9.20 6.14 -4.65
N THR A 101 -8.63 7.13 -3.95
CA THR A 101 -8.90 8.55 -4.20
C THR A 101 -7.82 9.21 -5.04
N CYS A 102 -6.60 8.69 -4.98
CA CYS A 102 -5.50 9.11 -5.85
C CYS A 102 -4.47 8.00 -6.04
N LYS A 103 -3.71 8.12 -7.12
CA LYS A 103 -2.40 7.49 -7.31
C LYS A 103 -1.34 8.49 -6.88
N VAL A 104 -0.35 8.05 -6.10
CA VAL A 104 0.64 8.95 -5.49
C VAL A 104 2.01 8.77 -6.11
N HIS A 105 2.56 7.56 -6.08
CA HIS A 105 3.89 7.26 -6.61
C HIS A 105 3.90 5.85 -7.18
N TYR A 106 4.93 5.56 -7.99
CA TYR A 106 5.15 4.24 -8.56
C TYR A 106 6.42 3.61 -7.99
N GLU A 107 6.30 2.35 -7.63
CA GLU A 107 7.38 1.49 -7.18
C GLU A 107 7.63 0.40 -8.22
N PRO A 108 8.72 0.50 -9.01
CA PRO A 108 9.05 -0.53 -9.98
C PRO A 108 9.34 -1.85 -9.30
N LEU A 109 8.84 -2.93 -9.88
CA LEU A 109 9.29 -4.27 -9.55
C LEU A 109 10.58 -4.54 -10.31
N SER A 110 11.57 -5.12 -9.65
CA SER A 110 12.92 -5.23 -10.17
C SER A 110 13.53 -6.60 -9.94
N ILE A 111 14.45 -6.98 -10.82
CA ILE A 111 15.25 -8.22 -10.73
C ILE A 111 16.57 -7.88 -10.04
N TYR A 112 16.91 -8.63 -9.03
CA TYR A 112 18.16 -8.48 -8.27
C TYR A 112 19.00 -9.76 -8.33
N TYR A 113 20.33 -9.60 -8.38
CA TYR A 113 21.27 -10.70 -8.19
C TYR A 113 21.10 -11.35 -6.82
N GLY A 114 20.98 -12.67 -6.80
CA GLY A 114 20.95 -13.48 -5.58
C GLY A 114 22.34 -14.03 -5.23
N LYS A 115 22.49 -15.37 -5.24
CA LYS A 115 23.71 -16.06 -4.81
C LYS A 115 24.92 -15.88 -5.77
N SER A 116 24.68 -15.43 -7.00
CA SER A 116 25.75 -15.27 -7.99
C SER A 116 25.53 -14.02 -8.85
N ASN A 117 26.59 -13.51 -9.48
CA ASN A 117 26.56 -12.40 -10.41
C ASN A 117 26.59 -12.90 -11.87
N LYS A 118 25.93 -14.01 -12.16
CA LYS A 118 25.82 -14.53 -13.52
C LYS A 118 24.97 -13.63 -14.39
N PRO A 119 25.17 -13.62 -15.72
CA PRO A 119 24.24 -13.00 -16.65
C PRO A 119 22.80 -13.53 -16.42
N LEU A 120 21.81 -12.67 -16.59
CA LEU A 120 20.40 -13.01 -16.37
C LEU A 120 19.96 -14.25 -17.18
N SER A 121 20.49 -14.40 -18.41
CA SER A 121 20.25 -15.55 -19.30
C SER A 121 20.78 -16.90 -18.79
N GLU A 122 21.67 -16.87 -17.81
CA GLU A 122 22.24 -18.09 -17.20
C GLU A 122 21.55 -18.48 -15.89
N GLY A 123 20.62 -17.65 -15.39
CA GLY A 123 19.83 -17.93 -14.19
C GLY A 123 18.91 -19.12 -14.38
N LYS A 124 18.80 -19.95 -13.34
CA LYS A 124 17.95 -21.15 -13.33
C LYS A 124 16.89 -21.12 -12.24
N THR A 125 17.13 -20.35 -11.17
CA THR A 125 16.24 -20.27 -10.01
C THR A 125 15.93 -18.83 -9.68
N PHE A 126 14.62 -18.53 -9.58
CA PHE A 126 14.11 -17.18 -9.31
C PHE A 126 13.10 -17.23 -8.16
N ALA A 127 13.24 -16.33 -7.19
CA ALA A 127 12.22 -16.07 -6.19
C ALA A 127 11.34 -14.89 -6.64
N ILE A 128 10.05 -14.99 -6.46
CA ILE A 128 9.09 -13.92 -6.71
C ILE A 128 8.06 -13.85 -5.57
N CYS A 129 7.34 -12.74 -5.44
CA CYS A 129 6.32 -12.59 -4.41
C CYS A 129 5.20 -13.62 -4.56
N SER A 130 4.65 -14.11 -3.43
CA SER A 130 3.57 -15.12 -3.43
C SER A 130 2.18 -14.54 -3.63
N ASP A 131 1.97 -13.23 -3.41
CA ASP A 131 0.70 -12.61 -3.77
C ASP A 131 0.54 -12.58 -5.29
N GLU A 132 -0.67 -12.91 -5.75
CA GLU A 132 -0.93 -13.14 -7.16
C GLU A 132 -0.64 -11.91 -8.02
N SER A 133 -0.91 -10.69 -7.53
CA SER A 133 -0.71 -9.47 -8.31
C SER A 133 0.77 -9.19 -8.57
N ASN A 134 1.63 -9.30 -7.56
CA ASN A 134 3.07 -9.11 -7.72
C ASN A 134 3.74 -10.33 -8.38
N ALA A 135 3.23 -11.56 -8.16
CA ALA A 135 3.68 -12.74 -8.90
C ALA A 135 3.51 -12.55 -10.41
N ILE A 136 2.33 -12.11 -10.85
CA ILE A 136 2.05 -11.86 -12.27
C ILE A 136 2.92 -10.72 -12.82
N ARG A 137 3.15 -9.65 -12.06
CA ARG A 137 4.10 -8.58 -12.44
C ARG A 137 5.50 -9.14 -12.65
N ALA A 138 6.00 -9.94 -11.72
CA ALA A 138 7.32 -10.55 -11.81
C ALA A 138 7.44 -11.50 -13.01
N LEU A 139 6.43 -12.33 -13.25
CA LEU A 139 6.39 -13.21 -14.42
C LEU A 139 6.40 -12.43 -15.73
N ASN A 140 5.63 -11.34 -15.83
CA ASN A 140 5.64 -10.45 -16.99
C ASN A 140 7.02 -9.80 -17.19
N LEU A 141 7.67 -9.35 -16.10
CA LEU A 141 9.03 -8.79 -16.19
C LEU A 141 10.03 -9.85 -16.69
N LEU A 142 9.99 -11.07 -16.14
CA LEU A 142 10.84 -12.18 -16.58
C LEU A 142 10.59 -12.57 -18.04
N TYR A 143 9.34 -12.56 -18.48
CA TYR A 143 8.94 -12.82 -19.86
C TYR A 143 9.47 -11.73 -20.81
N THR A 144 9.27 -10.45 -20.49
CA THR A 144 9.72 -9.32 -21.32
C THR A 144 11.24 -9.23 -21.41
N LYS A 145 11.96 -9.66 -20.36
CA LYS A 145 13.44 -9.74 -20.37
C LYS A 145 13.96 -11.06 -20.98
N GLY A 146 13.08 -11.92 -21.52
CA GLY A 146 13.45 -13.16 -22.21
C GLY A 146 13.99 -14.28 -21.30
N VAL A 147 13.70 -14.23 -20.00
CA VAL A 147 14.12 -15.25 -19.03
C VAL A 147 13.24 -16.49 -19.15
N ILE A 148 11.92 -16.30 -19.22
CA ILE A 148 10.94 -17.34 -19.48
C ILE A 148 10.30 -17.11 -20.84
N ASN A 149 9.85 -18.16 -21.50
CA ASN A 149 9.29 -18.10 -22.86
C ASN A 149 7.77 -18.29 -22.92
N GLU A 150 7.13 -18.53 -21.77
CA GLU A 150 5.67 -18.55 -21.62
C GLU A 150 5.25 -17.91 -20.29
N LEU A 151 3.99 -17.46 -20.24
CA LEU A 151 3.37 -16.93 -19.03
C LEU A 151 2.39 -17.96 -18.48
N PRO A 152 2.55 -18.42 -17.22
CA PRO A 152 1.62 -19.35 -16.58
C PRO A 152 0.39 -18.62 -16.01
N VAL A 153 -0.34 -17.88 -16.88
CA VAL A 153 -1.55 -17.12 -16.54
C VAL A 153 -2.69 -17.44 -17.51
N ASP A 154 -3.91 -17.43 -17.03
CA ASP A 154 -5.11 -17.64 -17.84
C ASP A 154 -5.60 -16.33 -18.52
N SER A 155 -6.68 -16.45 -19.30
CA SER A 155 -7.31 -15.30 -19.98
C SER A 155 -7.89 -14.23 -19.02
N ASN A 156 -8.09 -14.56 -17.75
CA ASN A 156 -8.56 -13.65 -16.71
C ASN A 156 -7.41 -13.07 -15.88
N ASN A 157 -6.17 -13.35 -16.28
CA ASN A 157 -4.95 -12.95 -15.59
C ASN A 157 -4.81 -13.56 -14.20
N HIS A 158 -5.15 -14.84 -14.05
CA HIS A 158 -4.91 -15.65 -12.85
C HIS A 158 -3.80 -16.67 -13.11
N LEU A 159 -3.04 -17.00 -12.05
CA LEU A 159 -2.00 -18.04 -12.14
C LEU A 159 -2.61 -19.39 -12.49
N THR A 160 -2.00 -20.11 -13.44
CA THR A 160 -2.47 -21.44 -13.91
C THR A 160 -1.81 -22.62 -13.20
N PHE A 161 -0.91 -22.37 -12.26
CA PHE A 161 -0.26 -23.41 -11.46
C PHE A 161 -0.67 -23.30 -10.00
N SER A 162 -0.61 -24.41 -9.30
CA SER A 162 -0.85 -24.51 -7.85
C SER A 162 0.44 -24.86 -7.11
N GLY A 163 0.54 -24.44 -5.84
CA GLY A 163 1.72 -24.64 -5.03
C GLY A 163 2.73 -23.50 -5.15
N SER A 164 3.87 -23.64 -4.49
CA SER A 164 4.88 -22.57 -4.35
C SER A 164 5.95 -22.57 -5.45
N THR A 165 5.89 -23.49 -6.41
CA THR A 165 6.95 -23.63 -7.43
C THR A 165 6.36 -23.94 -8.80
N TRP A 166 6.87 -23.27 -9.82
CA TRP A 166 6.59 -23.52 -11.22
C TRP A 166 7.89 -23.61 -12.03
N THR A 167 7.95 -24.51 -13.01
CA THR A 167 9.09 -24.62 -13.90
C THR A 167 8.63 -24.41 -15.33
N SER A 168 9.27 -23.43 -16.01
CA SER A 168 9.00 -23.10 -17.41
C SER A 168 9.51 -24.18 -18.37
N SER A 169 9.01 -24.18 -19.61
CA SER A 169 9.43 -25.10 -20.66
C SER A 169 10.92 -24.98 -21.01
N ASN A 170 11.55 -23.84 -20.75
CA ASN A 170 13.00 -23.65 -20.89
C ASN A 170 13.80 -23.92 -19.60
N ASN A 171 13.23 -24.69 -18.67
CA ASN A 171 13.85 -25.17 -17.41
C ASN A 171 14.31 -24.03 -16.46
N ILE A 172 13.50 -22.99 -16.34
CA ILE A 172 13.64 -21.97 -15.31
C ILE A 172 12.67 -22.27 -14.19
N THR A 173 13.17 -22.37 -12.96
CA THR A 173 12.35 -22.63 -11.77
C THR A 173 12.03 -21.31 -11.07
N ILE A 174 10.75 -21.04 -10.92
CA ILE A 174 10.18 -19.89 -10.20
C ILE A 174 9.62 -20.38 -8.87
N THR A 175 9.98 -19.72 -7.78
CA THR A 175 9.47 -20.03 -6.43
C THR A 175 8.72 -18.83 -5.87
N LEU A 176 7.47 -19.04 -5.44
CA LEU A 176 6.64 -18.06 -4.76
C LEU A 176 7.05 -17.96 -3.28
N ILE A 177 7.37 -16.78 -2.81
CA ILE A 177 7.81 -16.50 -1.45
C ILE A 177 7.02 -15.32 -0.88
N GLU A 178 6.64 -15.38 0.38
CA GLU A 178 6.04 -14.25 1.09
C GLU A 178 6.94 -13.01 0.96
N GLU A 179 6.35 -11.83 0.64
CA GLU A 179 7.11 -10.62 0.34
C GLU A 179 8.09 -10.25 1.46
N SER A 180 7.67 -10.38 2.71
CA SER A 180 8.50 -10.13 3.90
C SER A 180 9.76 -11.01 3.99
N LEU A 181 9.77 -12.15 3.31
CA LEU A 181 10.88 -13.10 3.29
C LEU A 181 11.76 -12.99 2.04
N LEU A 182 11.33 -12.26 1.00
CA LEU A 182 12.07 -12.18 -0.27
C LEU A 182 13.48 -11.63 -0.12
N SER A 183 13.66 -10.57 0.67
CA SER A 183 14.97 -9.95 0.87
C SER A 183 15.94 -10.86 1.62
N VAL A 184 15.46 -11.62 2.61
CA VAL A 184 16.31 -12.54 3.40
C VAL A 184 16.59 -13.84 2.65
N SER A 185 15.68 -14.27 1.76
CA SER A 185 15.86 -15.48 0.92
C SER A 185 16.63 -15.21 -0.37
N LEU A 186 17.01 -13.96 -0.64
CA LEU A 186 17.64 -13.56 -1.91
C LEU A 186 18.83 -14.45 -2.30
N LEU A 187 19.68 -14.80 -1.35
CA LEU A 187 20.91 -15.56 -1.58
C LEU A 187 20.69 -17.07 -1.80
N ASP A 188 19.46 -17.56 -1.65
CA ASP A 188 19.13 -18.97 -1.93
C ASP A 188 18.86 -19.21 -3.41
N TYR A 189 18.60 -18.15 -4.18
CA TYR A 189 18.27 -18.18 -5.62
C TYR A 189 19.36 -17.53 -6.48
N ASP A 190 19.33 -17.78 -7.78
CA ASP A 190 20.21 -17.06 -8.71
C ASP A 190 19.79 -15.60 -8.79
N PHE A 191 18.46 -15.34 -8.79
CA PHE A 191 17.86 -14.01 -8.81
C PHE A 191 16.58 -13.97 -7.98
N ALA A 192 16.16 -12.77 -7.59
CA ALA A 192 14.81 -12.54 -7.06
C ALA A 192 14.18 -11.32 -7.74
N CYS A 193 12.86 -11.38 -7.93
CA CYS A 193 12.07 -10.24 -8.37
C CYS A 193 11.29 -9.71 -7.17
N LEU A 194 11.53 -8.48 -6.79
CA LEU A 194 10.85 -7.85 -5.66
C LEU A 194 10.59 -6.37 -5.91
N PRO A 195 9.56 -5.79 -5.26
CA PRO A 195 9.35 -4.35 -5.29
C PRO A 195 10.55 -3.59 -4.75
N CYS A 196 10.82 -2.42 -5.30
CA CYS A 196 12.00 -1.64 -4.91
C CYS A 196 11.96 -1.18 -3.44
N ASN A 197 10.78 -0.95 -2.86
CA ASN A 197 10.63 -0.65 -1.42
C ASN A 197 11.06 -1.83 -0.54
N THR A 198 10.72 -3.07 -0.94
CA THR A 198 11.14 -4.31 -0.26
C THR A 198 12.66 -4.49 -0.34
N ALA A 199 13.25 -4.19 -1.50
CA ALA A 199 14.70 -4.19 -1.66
C ALA A 199 15.37 -3.13 -0.79
N TYR A 200 14.82 -1.92 -0.76
CA TYR A 200 15.32 -0.81 0.05
C TYR A 200 15.25 -1.12 1.56
N THR A 201 14.10 -1.60 2.03
CA THR A 201 13.88 -1.97 3.43
C THR A 201 14.78 -3.14 3.85
N GLY A 202 15.00 -4.10 2.93
CA GLY A 202 15.90 -5.25 3.13
C GLY A 202 17.38 -4.90 3.01
N ASN A 203 17.75 -3.62 2.81
CA ASN A 203 19.13 -3.15 2.59
C ASN A 203 19.84 -3.88 1.44
N ILE A 204 19.10 -4.24 0.39
CA ILE A 204 19.69 -4.83 -0.81
C ILE A 204 20.43 -3.73 -1.57
N SER A 205 21.74 -3.94 -1.79
CA SER A 205 22.59 -2.97 -2.48
C SER A 205 22.12 -2.73 -3.92
N ASP A 206 22.13 -1.47 -4.37
CA ASP A 206 21.85 -1.09 -5.77
C ASP A 206 22.76 -1.80 -6.77
N THR A 207 23.96 -2.25 -6.33
CA THR A 207 24.86 -3.03 -7.18
C THR A 207 24.32 -4.42 -7.56
N ARG A 208 23.27 -4.88 -6.87
CA ARG A 208 22.57 -6.12 -7.17
C ARG A 208 21.42 -5.94 -8.16
N LEU A 209 21.02 -4.70 -8.48
CA LEU A 209 19.96 -4.43 -9.45
C LEU A 209 20.38 -4.87 -10.85
N VAL A 210 19.55 -5.69 -11.50
CA VAL A 210 19.80 -6.24 -12.85
C VAL A 210 18.91 -5.56 -13.89
N ALA A 211 17.61 -5.50 -13.61
CA ALA A 211 16.60 -4.90 -14.48
C ALA A 211 15.37 -4.49 -13.67
N SER A 212 14.62 -3.54 -14.19
CA SER A 212 13.37 -3.06 -13.60
C SER A 212 12.26 -3.05 -14.64
N GLU A 213 11.02 -2.96 -14.18
CA GLU A 213 9.90 -2.53 -15.01
C GLU A 213 10.19 -1.13 -15.55
N ASP A 214 10.06 -0.96 -16.87
CA ASP A 214 10.37 0.28 -17.60
C ASP A 214 9.24 0.72 -18.56
N ASP A 215 8.10 0.00 -18.57
CA ASP A 215 6.96 0.30 -19.41
C ASP A 215 6.07 1.41 -18.75
N PRO A 216 5.86 2.57 -19.43
CA PRO A 216 5.00 3.64 -18.91
C PRO A 216 3.56 3.21 -18.59
N ASP A 217 3.02 2.23 -19.31
CA ASP A 217 1.67 1.68 -19.03
C ASP A 217 1.63 0.93 -17.70
N LEU A 218 2.74 0.28 -17.32
CA LEU A 218 2.87 -0.37 -16.02
C LEU A 218 2.94 0.65 -14.88
N VAL A 219 3.59 1.80 -15.09
CA VAL A 219 3.61 2.91 -14.14
C VAL A 219 2.19 3.34 -13.80
N ALA A 220 1.37 3.61 -14.82
CA ALA A 220 -0.01 4.04 -14.63
C ALA A 220 -0.88 2.96 -13.94
N LYS A 221 -0.64 1.69 -14.22
CA LYS A 221 -1.41 0.56 -13.66
C LYS A 221 -1.00 0.18 -12.25
N ASN A 222 0.27 0.37 -11.89
CA ASN A 222 0.85 -0.11 -10.62
C ASN A 222 1.23 1.02 -9.65
N ALA A 223 0.77 2.25 -9.90
CA ALA A 223 1.01 3.34 -8.94
C ALA A 223 0.32 3.05 -7.60
N ASN A 224 1.01 3.39 -6.52
CA ASN A 224 0.52 3.26 -5.15
C ASN A 224 -0.57 4.29 -4.85
N VAL A 225 -1.61 3.86 -4.14
CA VAL A 225 -2.86 4.60 -3.96
C VAL A 225 -3.16 4.89 -2.49
N LEU A 226 -3.91 5.97 -2.26
CA LEU A 226 -4.64 6.18 -1.02
C LEU A 226 -5.99 5.45 -1.14
N ALA A 227 -6.21 4.42 -0.33
CA ALA A 227 -7.46 3.67 -0.33
C ALA A 227 -8.33 3.99 0.90
N VAL A 228 -9.64 4.12 0.66
CA VAL A 228 -10.65 4.56 1.62
C VAL A 228 -11.92 3.74 1.48
N ARG A 229 -12.82 3.80 2.47
CA ARG A 229 -14.16 3.18 2.37
C ARG A 229 -15.04 3.93 1.36
N GLU A 230 -15.45 3.23 0.31
CA GLU A 230 -16.23 3.82 -0.79
C GLU A 230 -17.56 4.44 -0.31
N ASN A 231 -18.32 3.70 0.52
CA ASN A 231 -19.62 4.17 1.00
C ASN A 231 -19.51 5.39 1.92
N ASP A 232 -18.54 5.40 2.83
CA ASP A 232 -18.34 6.54 3.74
C ASP A 232 -17.89 7.77 2.94
N TYR A 233 -16.99 7.60 1.97
CA TYR A 233 -16.53 8.68 1.10
C TYR A 233 -17.67 9.32 0.27
N LYS A 234 -18.61 8.50 -0.21
CA LYS A 234 -19.74 8.99 -1.01
C LYS A 234 -20.86 9.64 -0.19
N ASN A 235 -21.04 9.21 1.08
CA ASN A 235 -22.24 9.53 1.84
C ASN A 235 -21.99 10.27 3.17
N ASP A 236 -20.75 10.33 3.67
CA ASP A 236 -20.38 11.09 4.88
C ASP A 236 -19.55 12.31 4.48
N LYS A 237 -20.19 13.49 4.56
CA LYS A 237 -19.58 14.77 4.16
C LYS A 237 -18.30 15.07 4.97
N THR A 238 -18.32 14.83 6.28
CA THR A 238 -17.15 15.10 7.14
C THR A 238 -15.99 14.17 6.82
N TYR A 239 -16.30 12.90 6.58
CA TYR A 239 -15.27 11.94 6.13
C TYR A 239 -14.70 12.33 4.77
N LYS A 240 -15.57 12.71 3.82
CA LYS A 240 -15.14 13.15 2.48
C LYS A 240 -14.22 14.36 2.53
N GLU A 241 -14.60 15.42 3.29
CA GLU A 241 -13.81 16.65 3.41
C GLU A 241 -12.38 16.38 3.91
N LYS A 242 -12.21 15.56 4.94
CA LYS A 242 -10.88 15.23 5.46
C LYS A 242 -10.06 14.33 4.50
N ILE A 243 -10.71 13.44 3.77
CA ILE A 243 -10.06 12.58 2.77
C ILE A 243 -9.67 13.41 1.53
N ASP A 244 -10.51 14.34 1.09
CA ASP A 244 -10.17 15.23 -0.02
C ASP A 244 -8.93 16.08 0.29
N LEU A 245 -8.86 16.64 1.49
CA LEU A 245 -7.68 17.40 1.94
C LEU A 245 -6.42 16.52 1.98
N LEU A 246 -6.52 15.31 2.53
CA LEU A 246 -5.40 14.37 2.55
C LEU A 246 -4.95 14.01 1.12
N THR A 247 -5.90 13.80 0.21
CA THR A 247 -5.64 13.51 -1.20
C THR A 247 -4.94 14.67 -1.90
N ASP A 248 -5.41 15.92 -1.70
CA ASP A 248 -4.80 17.12 -2.30
C ASP A 248 -3.34 17.28 -1.84
N ILE A 249 -3.08 17.04 -0.55
CA ILE A 249 -1.72 17.12 -0.02
C ILE A 249 -0.82 16.01 -0.59
N LEU A 250 -1.32 14.77 -0.72
CA LEU A 250 -0.56 13.67 -1.31
C LEU A 250 -0.23 13.91 -2.79
N LEU A 251 -1.07 14.65 -3.52
CA LEU A 251 -0.84 15.04 -4.92
C LEU A 251 -0.03 16.33 -5.08
N SER A 252 0.42 16.95 -3.99
CA SER A 252 1.13 18.22 -4.03
C SER A 252 2.58 18.09 -4.49
N ASP A 253 3.12 19.19 -5.01
CA ASP A 253 4.55 19.32 -5.34
C ASP A 253 5.46 19.06 -4.13
N ALA A 254 4.99 19.33 -2.91
CA ALA A 254 5.76 19.05 -1.69
C ALA A 254 6.06 17.56 -1.55
N VAL A 255 5.07 16.68 -1.79
CA VAL A 255 5.24 15.24 -1.77
C VAL A 255 6.11 14.79 -2.94
N SER A 256 5.84 15.25 -4.16
CA SER A 256 6.62 14.84 -5.33
C SER A 256 8.10 15.25 -5.21
N ASN A 257 8.38 16.44 -4.71
CA ASN A 257 9.76 16.92 -4.47
C ASN A 257 10.46 16.11 -3.38
N TYR A 258 9.76 15.79 -2.27
CA TYR A 258 10.31 14.95 -1.22
C TYR A 258 10.69 13.55 -1.75
N VAL A 259 9.76 12.91 -2.48
CA VAL A 259 10.02 11.59 -3.08
C VAL A 259 11.20 11.65 -4.05
N LYS A 260 11.26 12.65 -4.94
CA LYS A 260 12.40 12.82 -5.87
C LYS A 260 13.73 12.99 -5.14
N GLN A 261 13.77 13.79 -4.08
CA GLN A 261 15.00 14.03 -3.33
C GLN A 261 15.47 12.81 -2.56
N LYS A 262 14.56 12.11 -1.92
CA LYS A 262 14.90 10.98 -1.05
C LYS A 262 14.96 9.64 -1.77
N TYR A 263 14.04 9.41 -2.70
CA TYR A 263 13.78 8.12 -3.34
C TYR A 263 13.92 8.16 -4.87
N GLY A 264 14.28 9.28 -5.49
CA GLY A 264 14.19 9.49 -6.93
C GLY A 264 15.04 8.56 -7.81
N LYS A 265 15.91 7.73 -7.21
CA LYS A 265 16.60 6.63 -7.89
C LYS A 265 15.79 5.33 -7.90
N ILE A 266 14.77 5.24 -7.07
CA ILE A 266 14.03 4.01 -6.79
C ILE A 266 12.54 4.17 -7.06
N LEU A 267 11.98 5.38 -6.88
CA LEU A 267 10.54 5.65 -7.02
C LEU A 267 10.29 6.74 -8.04
N THR A 268 9.19 6.62 -8.76
CA THR A 268 8.65 7.69 -9.61
C THR A 268 7.48 8.37 -8.91
N CYS A 269 7.53 9.70 -8.80
CA CYS A 269 6.46 10.53 -8.26
C CYS A 269 6.37 11.81 -9.10
N ASP A 270 5.59 11.75 -10.16
CA ASP A 270 5.38 12.82 -11.13
C ASP A 270 4.00 12.72 -11.78
N THR A 271 3.76 13.48 -12.82
CA THR A 271 2.47 13.52 -13.54
C THR A 271 2.06 12.19 -14.17
N THR A 272 2.96 11.23 -14.34
CA THR A 272 2.64 9.89 -14.86
C THR A 272 2.15 8.95 -13.78
N SER A 273 2.59 9.17 -12.54
CA SER A 273 2.18 8.39 -11.36
C SER A 273 1.17 9.10 -10.48
N GLN A 274 1.23 10.45 -10.38
CA GLN A 274 0.29 11.24 -9.58
C GLN A 274 -1.00 11.54 -10.36
N ILE A 275 -2.10 10.90 -9.98
CA ILE A 275 -3.39 11.01 -10.65
C ILE A 275 -4.51 11.14 -9.62
N ASP A 276 -5.35 12.18 -9.76
CA ASP A 276 -6.60 12.31 -9.01
C ASP A 276 -7.65 11.33 -9.58
N LEU A 277 -8.29 10.55 -8.69
CA LEU A 277 -9.28 9.52 -9.02
C LEU A 277 -10.67 9.82 -8.43
N ARG A 278 -10.85 10.99 -7.79
CA ARG A 278 -12.12 11.37 -7.12
C ARG A 278 -13.26 11.70 -8.08
#